data_ce646a6eff2683fe3f3ed1d18aab8551
#
_entry.id   ce646a6eff2683fe3f3ed1d18aab8551
#
_cell.length_a   1.000
_cell.length_b   1.000
_cell.length_c   1.000
_cell.angle_alpha   90.00
_cell.angle_beta   90.00
_cell.angle_gamma   90.00
#
_symmetry.space_group_name_H-M   'P 1'
#
loop_
_entity.id
_entity.type
_entity.pdbx_description
1 polymer ?
#
loop_
_entity_poly.entity_id
_entity_poly.type
_entity_poly.pdbx_seq_one_letter_code
_entity_poly.pdbx_strand_id
1 'polypeptide(L)'
;CGAVLVFDYGYPQEELWASWRTQGTLLCFYRHTAHEDPLIHVGEQDITTHVNLSELESAAEDEGMAVHGPVPQSEFLFALGLGALVESAREDMSEYFTRRRALQQLTDGAGLGRIRVLAATRGSEPPIPGFEPLP
;
A
#
# COMPACT_ATOMS: atom_id res chain seq x y z
N CYS A 1 -24.88 1.52 1.01
CA CYS A 1 -23.53 2.01 1.24
C CYS A 1 -22.53 0.86 1.14
N GLY A 2 -21.32 1.15 0.75
CA GLY A 2 -20.23 0.18 0.65
C GLY A 2 -18.90 0.87 0.53
N ALA A 3 -17.82 0.11 0.77
CA ALA A 3 -16.46 0.58 0.62
C ALA A 3 -15.58 -0.54 0.02
N VAL A 4 -14.60 -0.12 -0.76
CA VAL A 4 -13.48 -0.94 -1.22
C VAL A 4 -12.21 -0.33 -0.64
N LEU A 5 -11.37 -1.13 -0.02
CA LEU A 5 -10.08 -0.71 0.49
C LEU A 5 -8.99 -1.52 -0.23
N VAL A 6 -8.07 -0.83 -0.87
CA VAL A 6 -7.01 -1.40 -1.69
C VAL A 6 -5.66 -1.13 -1.04
N PHE A 7 -4.84 -2.17 -0.90
CA PHE A 7 -3.44 -2.11 -0.51
C PHE A 7 -2.62 -2.73 -1.63
N ASP A 8 -1.85 -1.95 -2.35
CA ASP A 8 -1.05 -2.49 -3.44
C ASP A 8 0.18 -1.62 -3.75
N TYR A 9 1.11 -2.20 -4.51
CA TYR A 9 2.25 -1.48 -5.07
C TYR A 9 1.79 -0.72 -6.31
N GLY A 10 1.92 0.59 -6.31
CA GLY A 10 1.45 1.40 -7.43
C GLY A 10 2.14 2.73 -7.55
N TYR A 11 1.97 3.31 -8.71
CA TYR A 11 2.42 4.66 -9.04
C TYR A 11 1.32 5.45 -9.72
N PRO A 12 1.31 6.79 -9.60
CA PRO A 12 0.54 7.62 -10.51
C PRO A 12 0.96 7.36 -11.96
N GLN A 13 0.04 7.56 -12.89
CA GLN A 13 0.24 7.29 -14.32
C GLN A 13 1.50 7.98 -14.88
N GLU A 14 1.75 9.21 -14.50
CA GLU A 14 2.91 10.00 -14.97
C GLU A 14 4.24 9.36 -14.55
N GLU A 15 4.30 8.79 -13.36
CA GLU A 15 5.48 8.09 -12.86
C GLU A 15 5.59 6.69 -13.46
N LEU A 16 4.45 6.01 -13.66
CA LEU A 16 4.42 4.69 -14.26
C LEU A 16 4.93 4.71 -15.71
N TRP A 17 4.58 5.75 -16.47
CA TRP A 17 4.97 5.92 -17.88
C TRP A 17 6.09 6.93 -18.09
N ALA A 18 6.86 7.23 -17.06
CA ALA A 18 8.01 8.11 -17.17
C ALA A 18 9.03 7.57 -18.18
N SER A 19 9.59 8.46 -19.01
CA SER A 19 10.48 8.08 -20.12
C SER A 19 11.75 7.33 -19.70
N TRP A 20 12.17 7.47 -18.45
CA TRP A 20 13.31 6.73 -17.88
C TRP A 20 12.95 5.28 -17.50
N ARG A 21 11.66 4.93 -17.40
CA ARG A 21 11.18 3.58 -17.06
C ARG A 21 11.01 2.72 -18.31
N THR A 22 12.11 2.43 -18.99
CA THR A 22 12.10 1.76 -20.31
C THR A 22 11.67 0.28 -20.24
N GLN A 23 11.78 -0.38 -19.09
CA GLN A 23 11.44 -1.80 -18.88
C GLN A 23 10.09 -2.00 -18.20
N GLY A 24 9.33 -0.92 -17.93
CA GLY A 24 8.09 -1.01 -17.17
C GLY A 24 8.33 -1.34 -15.69
N THR A 25 7.40 -2.08 -15.07
CA THR A 25 7.44 -2.43 -13.64
C THR A 25 7.34 -3.93 -13.38
N LEU A 26 7.37 -4.76 -14.42
CA LEU A 26 7.36 -6.20 -14.27
C LEU A 26 8.63 -6.67 -13.55
N LEU A 27 8.46 -7.46 -12.51
CA LEU A 27 9.54 -8.03 -11.73
C LEU A 27 9.16 -9.44 -11.27
N CYS A 28 10.08 -10.37 -11.42
CA CYS A 28 9.89 -11.75 -11.05
C CYS A 28 10.72 -12.08 -9.82
N PHE A 29 10.20 -12.97 -8.97
CA PHE A 29 10.89 -13.44 -7.76
C PHE A 29 10.94 -14.95 -7.74
N TYR A 30 12.14 -15.50 -7.74
CA TYR A 30 12.40 -16.92 -7.55
C TYR A 30 13.35 -17.13 -6.37
N ARG A 31 12.93 -17.87 -5.34
CA ARG A 31 13.70 -18.14 -4.13
C ARG A 31 14.33 -16.88 -3.52
N HIS A 32 13.52 -15.81 -3.39
CA HIS A 32 13.92 -14.50 -2.87
C HIS A 32 14.94 -13.73 -3.74
N THR A 33 15.19 -14.17 -4.97
CA THR A 33 16.04 -13.45 -5.92
C THR A 33 15.17 -12.82 -6.98
N ALA A 34 15.32 -11.50 -7.17
CA ALA A 34 14.59 -10.74 -8.19
C ALA A 34 15.27 -10.89 -9.56
N HIS A 35 14.48 -10.99 -10.62
CA HIS A 35 14.92 -10.97 -12.02
C HIS A 35 13.79 -10.45 -12.95
N GLU A 36 14.15 -10.13 -14.20
CA GLU A 36 13.22 -9.47 -15.13
C GLU A 36 12.66 -10.42 -16.23
N ASP A 37 13.05 -11.69 -16.25
CA ASP A 37 12.60 -12.64 -17.26
C ASP A 37 11.42 -13.50 -16.76
N PRO A 38 10.18 -13.24 -17.22
CA PRO A 38 9.01 -14.00 -16.78
C PRO A 38 8.92 -15.40 -17.41
N LEU A 39 9.77 -15.74 -18.38
CA LEU A 39 9.72 -17.00 -19.11
C LEU A 39 10.67 -18.06 -18.55
N ILE A 40 11.54 -17.73 -17.59
CA ILE A 40 12.30 -18.70 -16.82
C ILE A 40 11.56 -19.09 -15.55
N HIS A 41 11.82 -20.27 -15.00
CA HIS A 41 11.13 -20.79 -13.80
C HIS A 41 9.61 -20.77 -13.88
N VAL A 42 9.04 -21.06 -15.05
CA VAL A 42 7.59 -21.04 -15.30
C VAL A 42 6.85 -21.95 -14.30
N GLY A 43 5.89 -21.37 -13.57
CA GLY A 43 5.14 -22.07 -12.52
C GLY A 43 5.84 -22.15 -11.16
N GLU A 44 7.08 -21.65 -11.04
CA GLU A 44 7.88 -21.69 -9.81
C GLU A 44 8.30 -20.32 -9.28
N GLN A 45 7.87 -19.23 -9.92
CA GLN A 45 8.21 -17.86 -9.59
C GLN A 45 6.96 -17.00 -9.39
N ASP A 46 7.09 -15.95 -8.58
CA ASP A 46 6.10 -14.88 -8.51
C ASP A 46 6.38 -13.85 -9.59
N ILE A 47 5.38 -13.44 -10.33
CA ILE A 47 5.47 -12.38 -11.34
C ILE A 47 4.63 -11.21 -10.83
N THR A 48 5.26 -10.06 -10.62
CA THR A 48 4.63 -8.86 -10.06
C THR A 48 4.73 -7.69 -11.03
N THR A 49 3.78 -6.76 -10.93
CA THR A 49 3.82 -5.46 -11.59
C THR A 49 3.17 -4.42 -10.69
N HIS A 50 3.39 -3.13 -10.96
CA HIS A 50 2.79 -2.06 -10.19
C HIS A 50 1.44 -1.65 -10.79
N VAL A 51 0.50 -1.31 -9.90
CA VAL A 51 -0.83 -0.81 -10.27
C VAL A 51 -0.74 0.63 -10.76
N ASN A 52 -1.50 0.98 -11.81
CA ASN A 52 -1.76 2.36 -12.19
C ASN A 52 -2.80 2.95 -11.24
N LEU A 53 -2.35 3.72 -10.26
CA LEU A 53 -3.21 4.30 -9.24
C LEU A 53 -4.17 5.34 -9.83
N SER A 54 -3.72 6.14 -10.78
CA SER A 54 -4.57 7.16 -11.42
C SER A 54 -5.75 6.52 -12.18
N GLU A 55 -5.53 5.38 -12.81
CA GLU A 55 -6.60 4.66 -13.51
C GLU A 55 -7.57 3.99 -12.53
N LEU A 56 -7.04 3.49 -11.41
CA LEU A 56 -7.88 2.94 -10.34
C LEU A 56 -8.78 4.01 -9.71
N GLU A 57 -8.25 5.21 -9.47
CA GLU A 57 -9.01 6.37 -8.99
C GLU A 57 -10.12 6.74 -9.99
N SER A 58 -9.75 6.94 -11.25
CA SER A 58 -10.70 7.30 -12.32
C SER A 58 -11.81 6.27 -12.48
N ALA A 59 -11.49 4.99 -12.46
CA ALA A 59 -12.47 3.93 -12.56
C ALA A 59 -13.46 3.91 -11.38
N ALA A 60 -13.00 4.22 -10.17
CA ALA A 60 -13.87 4.32 -9.00
C ALA A 60 -14.79 5.55 -9.09
N GLU A 61 -14.27 6.70 -9.55
CA GLU A 61 -15.04 7.93 -9.75
C GLU A 61 -16.09 7.77 -10.85
N ASP A 62 -15.76 7.12 -11.97
CA ASP A 62 -16.68 6.82 -13.07
C ASP A 62 -17.85 5.96 -12.60
N GLU A 63 -17.63 5.08 -11.62
CA GLU A 63 -18.68 4.30 -10.95
C GLU A 63 -19.42 5.10 -9.86
N GLY A 64 -19.16 6.38 -9.71
CA GLY A 64 -19.82 7.27 -8.74
C GLY A 64 -19.42 6.98 -7.29
N MET A 65 -18.21 6.52 -7.06
CA MET A 65 -17.63 6.36 -5.73
C MET A 65 -16.80 7.59 -5.35
N ALA A 66 -16.77 7.93 -4.07
CA ALA A 66 -15.83 8.92 -3.54
C ALA A 66 -14.49 8.24 -3.25
N VAL A 67 -13.40 8.80 -3.78
CA VAL A 67 -12.05 8.25 -3.62
C VAL A 67 -11.31 8.97 -2.49
N HIS A 68 -10.56 8.21 -1.68
CA HIS A 68 -9.74 8.66 -0.56
C HIS A 68 -8.34 8.07 -0.70
N GLY A 69 -7.32 8.89 -0.62
CA GLY A 69 -5.93 8.51 -0.92
C GLY A 69 -5.59 8.80 -2.40
N PRO A 70 -4.60 8.10 -2.98
CA PRO A 70 -3.74 7.10 -2.34
C PRO A 70 -2.75 7.72 -1.35
N VAL A 71 -2.59 7.10 -0.21
CA VAL A 71 -1.60 7.47 0.80
C VAL A 71 -0.60 6.33 1.03
N PRO A 72 0.63 6.59 1.51
CA PRO A 72 1.52 5.52 1.95
C PRO A 72 0.89 4.71 3.09
N GLN A 73 1.12 3.40 3.10
CA GLN A 73 0.64 2.53 4.20
C GLN A 73 1.11 3.01 5.57
N SER A 74 2.33 3.53 5.65
CA SER A 74 2.84 4.10 6.90
C SER A 74 1.96 5.24 7.41
N GLU A 75 1.57 6.18 6.57
CA GLU A 75 0.69 7.30 6.93
C GLU A 75 -0.70 6.80 7.34
N PHE A 76 -1.29 5.91 6.54
CA PHE A 76 -2.59 5.30 6.83
C PHE A 76 -2.62 4.61 8.20
N LEU A 77 -1.61 3.80 8.50
CA LEU A 77 -1.53 3.07 9.77
C LEU A 77 -1.29 4.01 10.97
N PHE A 78 -0.47 5.05 10.80
CA PHE A 78 -0.29 6.05 11.86
C PHE A 78 -1.56 6.86 12.10
N ALA A 79 -2.30 7.24 11.06
CA ALA A 79 -3.59 7.91 11.21
C ALA A 79 -4.63 7.03 11.92
N LEU A 80 -4.57 5.71 11.75
CA LEU A 80 -5.36 4.74 12.52
C LEU A 80 -4.90 4.52 13.96
N GLY A 81 -3.83 5.18 14.41
CA GLY A 81 -3.35 5.09 15.79
C GLY A 81 -2.40 3.91 16.06
N LEU A 82 -1.71 3.38 15.04
CA LEU A 82 -0.75 2.27 15.20
C LEU A 82 0.30 2.56 16.28
N GLY A 83 0.76 3.81 16.42
CA GLY A 83 1.69 4.22 17.47
C GLY A 83 1.12 4.00 18.87
N ALA A 84 -0.13 4.43 19.11
CA ALA A 84 -0.81 4.25 20.39
C ALA A 84 -1.03 2.76 20.72
N LEU A 85 -1.31 1.93 19.71
CA LEU A 85 -1.44 0.48 19.87
C LEU A 85 -0.13 -0.17 20.34
N VAL A 86 1.03 0.30 19.88
CA VAL A 86 2.33 -0.18 20.36
C VAL A 86 2.57 0.26 21.82
N GLU A 87 2.31 1.54 22.10
CA GLU A 87 2.50 2.10 23.44
C GLU A 87 1.59 1.45 24.50
N SER A 88 0.39 0.99 24.13
CA SER A 88 -0.51 0.30 25.05
C SER A 88 0.02 -1.04 25.61
N ALA A 89 1.07 -1.60 24.98
CA ALA A 89 1.72 -2.83 25.43
C ALA A 89 2.90 -2.62 26.39
N ARG A 90 3.16 -1.38 26.87
CA ARG A 90 4.35 -1.06 27.69
C ARG A 90 4.45 -1.84 29.00
N GLU A 91 3.36 -2.32 29.55
CA GLU A 91 3.36 -3.14 30.78
C GLU A 91 3.91 -4.56 30.54
N ASP A 92 3.76 -5.09 29.31
CA ASP A 92 4.39 -6.35 28.89
C ASP A 92 5.52 -6.05 27.90
N MET A 93 6.75 -6.08 28.37
CA MET A 93 7.92 -5.77 27.55
C MET A 93 8.12 -6.73 26.37
N SER A 94 7.74 -7.99 26.49
CA SER A 94 7.82 -8.97 25.41
C SER A 94 6.84 -8.60 24.28
N GLU A 95 5.62 -8.30 24.64
CA GLU A 95 4.59 -7.86 23.69
C GLU A 95 4.94 -6.50 23.07
N TYR A 96 5.42 -5.56 23.88
CA TYR A 96 5.87 -4.24 23.42
C TYR A 96 6.94 -4.35 22.33
N PHE A 97 8.00 -5.13 22.54
CA PHE A 97 9.03 -5.31 21.53
C PHE A 97 8.53 -6.02 20.29
N THR A 98 7.63 -6.98 20.43
CA THR A 98 7.00 -7.67 19.28
C THR A 98 6.19 -6.69 18.43
N ARG A 99 5.32 -5.89 19.06
CA ARG A 99 4.52 -4.87 18.37
C ARG A 99 5.40 -3.79 17.73
N ARG A 100 6.44 -3.34 18.44
CA ARG A 100 7.38 -2.34 17.92
C ARG A 100 8.11 -2.84 16.68
N ARG A 101 8.53 -4.11 16.66
CA ARG A 101 9.15 -4.72 15.50
C ARG A 101 8.18 -4.82 14.32
N ALA A 102 6.94 -5.21 14.56
CA ALA A 102 5.89 -5.24 13.55
C ALA A 102 5.61 -3.84 12.99
N LEU A 103 5.52 -2.82 13.86
CA LEU A 103 5.39 -1.42 13.44
C LEU A 103 6.52 -1.02 12.50
N GLN A 104 7.78 -1.27 12.86
CA GLN A 104 8.92 -0.95 12.01
C GLN A 104 8.83 -1.62 10.63
N GLN A 105 8.45 -2.90 10.56
CA GLN A 105 8.29 -3.62 9.29
C GLN A 105 7.16 -3.05 8.42
N LEU A 106 6.01 -2.74 9.04
CA LEU A 106 4.83 -2.23 8.33
C LEU A 106 5.00 -0.79 7.84
N THR A 107 5.86 -0.01 8.50
CA THR A 107 6.06 1.42 8.19
C THR A 107 7.41 1.73 7.55
N ASP A 108 8.22 0.70 7.26
CA ASP A 108 9.52 0.88 6.61
C ASP A 108 9.35 1.52 5.22
N GLY A 109 9.88 2.72 5.06
CA GLY A 109 9.81 3.48 3.82
C GLY A 109 10.59 2.86 2.64
N ALA A 110 11.45 1.88 2.89
CA ALA A 110 12.11 1.09 1.85
C ALA A 110 11.38 -0.23 1.54
N GLY A 111 10.43 -0.62 2.38
CA GLY A 111 9.68 -1.88 2.32
C GLY A 111 8.17 -1.67 2.29
N LEU A 112 7.46 -2.32 3.21
CA LEU A 112 6.00 -2.35 3.25
C LEU A 112 5.34 -0.98 3.44
N GLY A 113 6.02 -0.02 4.07
CA GLY A 113 5.51 1.33 4.25
C GLY A 113 5.29 2.11 2.94
N ARG A 114 5.84 1.64 1.82
CA ARG A 114 5.65 2.21 0.48
C ARG A 114 4.39 1.72 -0.24
N ILE A 115 3.78 0.64 0.22
CA ILE A 115 2.49 0.18 -0.30
C ILE A 115 1.52 1.36 -0.27
N ARG A 116 0.72 1.52 -1.31
CA ARG A 116 -0.30 2.56 -1.41
C ARG A 116 -1.62 2.04 -0.89
N VAL A 117 -2.29 2.88 -0.13
CA VAL A 117 -3.62 2.61 0.40
C VAL A 117 -4.59 3.59 -0.22
N LEU A 118 -5.64 3.05 -0.84
CA LEU A 118 -6.72 3.81 -1.45
C LEU A 118 -8.05 3.24 -0.96
N ALA A 119 -9.00 4.09 -0.62
CA ALA A 119 -10.38 3.67 -0.41
C ALA A 119 -11.30 4.31 -1.42
N ALA A 120 -12.29 3.56 -1.88
CA ALA A 120 -13.40 4.06 -2.67
C ALA A 120 -14.70 3.76 -1.93
N THR A 121 -15.54 4.77 -1.71
CA THR A 121 -16.76 4.65 -0.89
C THR A 121 -17.99 5.11 -1.64
N ARG A 122 -19.14 4.49 -1.34
CA ARG A 122 -20.45 4.94 -1.84
C ARG A 122 -21.45 5.00 -0.68
N GLY A 123 -22.04 6.19 -0.46
CA GLY A 123 -23.00 6.41 0.62
C GLY A 123 -22.38 6.42 2.02
N SER A 124 -21.09 6.66 2.13
CA SER A 124 -20.37 6.94 3.38
C SER A 124 -20.00 8.43 3.40
N GLU A 125 -20.11 9.05 4.57
CA GLU A 125 -19.70 10.44 4.76
C GLU A 125 -18.28 10.53 5.34
N PRO A 126 -17.44 11.49 4.88
CA PRO A 126 -16.14 11.75 5.50
C PRO A 126 -16.29 12.26 6.95
N PRO A 127 -15.27 12.14 7.82
CA PRO A 127 -13.95 11.61 7.50
C PRO A 127 -13.90 10.08 7.42
N ILE A 128 -13.05 9.56 6.54
CA ILE A 128 -12.78 8.12 6.45
C ILE A 128 -11.51 7.84 7.27
N PRO A 129 -11.59 7.01 8.33
CA PRO A 129 -10.44 6.72 9.18
C PRO A 129 -9.23 6.23 8.37
N GLY A 130 -8.05 6.73 8.73
CA GLY A 130 -6.80 6.39 8.05
C GLY A 130 -6.42 7.30 6.88
N PHE A 131 -7.34 8.15 6.40
CA PHE A 131 -7.11 9.13 5.34
C PHE A 131 -7.11 10.58 5.83
N GLU A 132 -7.18 10.76 7.12
CA GLU A 132 -7.08 12.08 7.75
C GLU A 132 -5.61 12.53 7.76
N PRO A 133 -5.34 13.85 7.60
CA PRO A 133 -3.99 14.36 7.75
C PRO A 133 -3.44 14.01 9.14
N LEU A 134 -2.19 13.58 9.19
CA LEU A 134 -1.48 13.41 10.46
C LEU A 134 -1.33 14.78 11.14
N PRO A 135 -1.52 14.86 12.46
CA PRO A 135 -1.41 16.11 13.22
C PRO A 135 0.01 16.69 13.26
#